data_5c0ba75f719869af9ba7dfd3162b5f69
#
_entry.id   5c0ba75f719869af9ba7dfd3162b5f69
#
_cell.length_a   1.000
_cell.length_b   1.000
_cell.length_c   1.000
_cell.angle_alpha   90.00
_cell.angle_beta   90.00
_cell.angle_gamma   90.00
#
_symmetry.space_group_name_H-M   'P 1'
#
loop_
_entity.id
_entity.type
_entity.pdbx_description
1 polymer ?
#
loop_
_entity_poly.entity_id
_entity_poly.type
_entity_poly.pdbx_seq_one_letter_code
_entity_poly.pdbx_strand_id
1 'polypeptide(L)'
;WRSVYREQFFYQLYFLKQGIAEQEFEQNLQRSLYLTYCNFDGRGVAANSSHRSLDLEPVKRSDASFLAGMYEPKTYPDWLTPDDLAYLVGQFENSGLRGPLNRYRAQNIDWYQLPQLSQPVEQPACFITGALDPVNAFLFRGAPTRAQIEKHYHNLVLFELLEDVGHWTQQEAPAAVNTLLLKFLESVGAK
;
A
#
# COMPACT_ATOMS: atom_id res chain seq x y z
N TRP A 1 -1.53 -5.02 16.68
CA TRP A 1 -2.58 -5.35 15.69
C TRP A 1 -3.45 -6.53 16.13
N ARG A 2 -2.90 -7.61 16.70
CA ARG A 2 -3.66 -8.82 17.09
C ARG A 2 -4.83 -8.53 18.05
N SER A 3 -4.69 -7.59 18.95
CA SER A 3 -5.76 -7.19 19.88
C SER A 3 -6.83 -6.32 19.20
N VAL A 4 -6.45 -5.52 18.22
CA VAL A 4 -7.34 -4.59 17.49
C VAL A 4 -8.15 -5.34 16.43
N TYR A 5 -7.52 -6.24 15.69
CA TYR A 5 -8.12 -6.98 14.57
C TYR A 5 -8.42 -8.44 14.94
N ARG A 6 -8.96 -8.68 16.15
CA ARG A 6 -9.19 -10.05 16.66
C ARG A 6 -10.13 -10.86 15.77
N GLU A 7 -11.20 -10.26 15.29
CA GLU A 7 -12.24 -10.90 14.47
C GLU A 7 -12.33 -10.34 13.05
N GLN A 8 -11.54 -9.31 12.75
CA GLN A 8 -11.52 -8.65 11.46
C GLN A 8 -10.28 -9.00 10.67
N PHE A 9 -10.42 -9.07 9.36
CA PHE A 9 -9.29 -9.28 8.48
C PHE A 9 -8.33 -8.09 8.54
N PHE A 10 -7.04 -8.40 8.72
CA PHE A 10 -5.97 -7.44 8.56
C PHE A 10 -4.82 -8.08 7.79
N TYR A 11 -4.51 -7.52 6.63
CA TYR A 11 -3.59 -8.12 5.67
C TYR A 11 -2.20 -8.42 6.25
N GLN A 12 -1.68 -7.58 7.15
CA GLN A 12 -0.38 -7.86 7.77
C GLN A 12 -0.42 -9.13 8.65
N LEU A 13 -1.50 -9.33 9.41
CA LEU A 13 -1.66 -10.56 10.19
C LEU A 13 -1.85 -11.80 9.29
N TYR A 14 -2.49 -11.61 8.14
CA TYR A 14 -2.64 -12.65 7.14
C TYR A 14 -1.27 -13.04 6.55
N PHE A 15 -0.44 -12.07 6.17
CA PHE A 15 0.88 -12.28 5.59
C PHE A 15 1.91 -12.84 6.57
N LEU A 16 1.68 -12.75 7.88
CA LEU A 16 2.51 -13.43 8.88
C LEU A 16 2.39 -14.95 8.83
N LYS A 17 1.27 -15.48 8.32
CA LYS A 17 1.05 -16.92 8.19
C LYS A 17 1.88 -17.46 7.03
N GLN A 18 2.88 -18.28 7.32
CA GLN A 18 3.76 -18.84 6.28
C GLN A 18 3.00 -19.78 5.36
N GLY A 19 3.21 -19.67 4.07
CA GLY A 19 2.64 -20.51 3.03
C GLY A 19 1.19 -20.19 2.65
N ILE A 20 0.42 -19.47 3.47
CA ILE A 20 -1.00 -19.22 3.22
C ILE A 20 -1.18 -18.19 2.10
N ALA A 21 -0.50 -17.05 2.21
CA ALA A 21 -0.56 -16.02 1.18
C ALA A 21 0.12 -16.47 -0.11
N GLU A 22 1.28 -17.16 0.01
CA GLU A 22 1.95 -17.76 -1.14
C GLU A 22 1.00 -18.68 -1.91
N GLN A 23 0.35 -19.61 -1.22
CA GLN A 23 -0.58 -20.56 -1.86
C GLN A 23 -1.76 -19.84 -2.53
N GLU A 24 -2.35 -18.83 -1.88
CA GLU A 24 -3.48 -18.10 -2.45
C GLU A 24 -3.08 -17.37 -3.74
N PHE A 25 -1.96 -16.62 -3.71
CA PHE A 25 -1.53 -15.82 -4.85
C PHE A 25 -1.03 -16.68 -6.02
N GLU A 26 -0.28 -17.75 -5.73
CA GLU A 26 0.36 -18.60 -6.72
C GLU A 26 -0.63 -19.55 -7.44
N GLN A 27 -1.85 -19.75 -6.93
CA GLN A 27 -2.90 -20.48 -7.65
C GLN A 27 -3.24 -19.85 -9.00
N ASN A 28 -3.25 -18.53 -9.07
CA ASN A 28 -3.39 -17.78 -10.31
C ASN A 28 -2.70 -16.42 -10.14
N LEU A 29 -1.39 -16.43 -10.34
CA LEU A 29 -0.53 -15.29 -10.05
C LEU A 29 -0.94 -14.04 -10.84
N GLN A 30 -1.28 -14.21 -12.13
CA GLN A 30 -1.72 -13.10 -12.97
C GLN A 30 -2.97 -12.42 -12.39
N ARG A 31 -4.01 -13.21 -12.06
CA ARG A 31 -5.23 -12.68 -11.48
C ARG A 31 -4.99 -12.05 -10.10
N SER A 32 -4.19 -12.70 -9.26
CA SER A 32 -3.88 -12.23 -7.91
C SER A 32 -3.17 -10.88 -7.93
N LEU A 33 -2.19 -10.71 -8.79
CA LEU A 33 -1.49 -9.43 -8.98
C LEU A 33 -2.44 -8.38 -9.57
N TYR A 34 -3.20 -8.73 -10.62
CA TYR A 34 -4.18 -7.81 -11.21
C TYR A 34 -5.17 -7.28 -10.18
N LEU A 35 -5.79 -8.16 -9.40
CA LEU A 35 -6.72 -7.76 -8.34
C LEU A 35 -6.05 -6.89 -7.30
N THR A 36 -4.84 -7.25 -6.85
CA THR A 36 -4.10 -6.48 -5.85
C THR A 36 -3.81 -5.07 -6.37
N TYR A 37 -3.24 -4.96 -7.56
CA TYR A 37 -2.91 -3.65 -8.13
C TYR A 37 -4.16 -2.79 -8.33
N CYS A 38 -5.22 -3.35 -8.92
CA CYS A 38 -6.43 -2.59 -9.23
C CYS A 38 -7.36 -2.30 -8.05
N ASN A 39 -7.21 -2.96 -6.90
CA ASN A 39 -8.05 -2.67 -5.73
C ASN A 39 -7.38 -1.70 -4.74
N PHE A 40 -6.10 -1.44 -4.92
CA PHE A 40 -5.37 -0.48 -4.10
C PHE A 40 -5.04 0.82 -4.85
N ASP A 41 -5.33 0.92 -6.14
CA ASP A 41 -5.27 2.18 -6.87
C ASP A 41 -6.46 3.10 -6.55
N GLY A 42 -6.37 4.37 -6.93
CA GLY A 42 -7.42 5.36 -6.65
C GLY A 42 -8.78 4.97 -7.22
N ARG A 43 -8.83 4.39 -8.42
CA ARG A 43 -10.07 3.92 -9.08
C ARG A 43 -10.72 2.76 -8.33
N GLY A 44 -9.92 1.76 -7.96
CA GLY A 44 -10.40 0.59 -7.24
C GLY A 44 -10.90 0.93 -5.85
N VAL A 45 -10.20 1.81 -5.14
CA VAL A 45 -10.65 2.29 -3.83
C VAL A 45 -11.96 3.07 -3.94
N ALA A 46 -12.10 3.95 -4.92
CA ALA A 46 -13.34 4.68 -5.18
C ALA A 46 -14.49 3.73 -5.55
N ALA A 47 -14.25 2.74 -6.42
CA ALA A 47 -15.23 1.72 -6.80
C ALA A 47 -15.67 0.89 -5.59
N ASN A 48 -14.74 0.37 -4.80
CA ASN A 48 -15.03 -0.39 -3.59
C ASN A 48 -15.80 0.43 -2.55
N SER A 49 -15.53 1.72 -2.43
CA SER A 49 -16.22 2.61 -1.50
C SER A 49 -17.68 2.83 -1.92
N SER A 50 -17.95 2.99 -3.22
CA SER A 50 -19.32 3.13 -3.75
C SER A 50 -20.15 1.85 -3.61
N HIS A 51 -19.55 0.68 -3.74
CA HIS A 51 -20.22 -0.60 -3.51
C HIS A 51 -20.53 -0.84 -2.03
N ARG A 52 -19.63 -0.44 -1.13
CA ARG A 52 -19.83 -0.58 0.34
C ARG A 52 -20.89 0.35 0.92
N SER A 53 -21.22 1.45 0.25
CA SER A 53 -22.23 2.40 0.76
C SER A 53 -23.68 1.94 0.56
N LEU A 54 -23.92 0.93 -0.25
CA LEU A 54 -25.26 0.45 -0.60
C LEU A 54 -25.66 -0.84 0.12
N ASP A 55 -24.67 -1.65 0.52
CA ASP A 55 -24.91 -2.88 1.29
C ASP A 55 -23.99 -2.88 2.51
N LEU A 56 -24.57 -3.15 3.66
CA LEU A 56 -23.86 -3.42 4.91
C LEU A 56 -23.08 -4.76 4.78
N GLU A 57 -22.14 -4.82 3.84
CA GLU A 57 -21.25 -5.96 3.76
C GLU A 57 -20.51 -6.10 5.09
N PRO A 58 -20.58 -7.26 5.73
CA PRO A 58 -19.92 -7.47 6.99
C PRO A 58 -18.42 -7.24 6.79
N VAL A 59 -17.80 -6.57 7.76
CA VAL A 59 -16.35 -6.41 7.81
C VAL A 59 -15.73 -7.78 7.57
N LYS A 60 -14.81 -7.86 6.61
CA LYS A 60 -14.14 -9.10 6.23
C LYS A 60 -13.59 -9.81 7.47
N ARG A 61 -13.96 -11.07 7.66
CA ARG A 61 -13.60 -11.87 8.84
C ARG A 61 -12.11 -12.19 8.85
N SER A 62 -11.55 -12.40 10.03
CA SER A 62 -10.12 -12.71 10.23
C SER A 62 -9.65 -14.01 9.56
N ASP A 63 -10.58 -14.92 9.25
CA ASP A 63 -10.31 -16.19 8.55
C ASP A 63 -10.46 -16.09 7.01
N ALA A 64 -10.89 -14.95 6.49
CA ALA A 64 -11.01 -14.75 5.05
C ALA A 64 -9.64 -14.72 4.35
N SER A 65 -9.64 -15.00 3.05
CA SER A 65 -8.45 -14.86 2.21
C SER A 65 -8.22 -13.40 1.78
N PHE A 66 -7.02 -13.07 1.34
CA PHE A 66 -6.66 -11.70 0.97
C PHE A 66 -7.47 -11.19 -0.23
N LEU A 67 -7.63 -12.03 -1.25
CA LEU A 67 -8.32 -11.67 -2.49
C LEU A 67 -9.85 -11.73 -2.39
N ALA A 68 -10.40 -12.34 -1.32
CA ALA A 68 -11.85 -12.45 -1.16
C ALA A 68 -12.53 -11.09 -1.13
N GLY A 69 -13.59 -10.91 -1.91
CA GLY A 69 -14.38 -9.68 -1.99
C GLY A 69 -13.69 -8.53 -2.73
N MET A 70 -12.56 -8.76 -3.38
CA MET A 70 -11.95 -7.76 -4.25
C MET A 70 -12.77 -7.59 -5.54
N TYR A 71 -12.95 -6.34 -5.94
CA TYR A 71 -13.55 -6.00 -7.23
C TYR A 71 -12.62 -6.40 -8.36
N GLU A 72 -13.17 -7.03 -9.41
CA GLU A 72 -12.43 -7.39 -10.62
C GLU A 72 -12.78 -6.41 -11.74
N PRO A 73 -11.93 -5.42 -12.03
CA PRO A 73 -12.19 -4.44 -13.08
C PRO A 73 -12.25 -5.07 -14.46
N LYS A 74 -13.12 -4.53 -15.32
CA LYS A 74 -13.23 -4.99 -16.72
C LYS A 74 -12.13 -4.44 -17.63
N THR A 75 -11.48 -3.36 -17.20
CA THR A 75 -10.43 -2.67 -17.95
C THR A 75 -9.24 -2.38 -17.06
N TYR A 76 -8.06 -2.44 -17.63
CA TYR A 76 -6.83 -2.03 -16.97
C TYR A 76 -6.86 -0.53 -16.63
N PRO A 77 -6.26 -0.10 -15.52
CA PRO A 77 -5.99 1.30 -15.29
C PRO A 77 -4.90 1.80 -16.27
N ASP A 78 -4.89 3.10 -16.54
CA ASP A 78 -3.98 3.69 -17.54
C ASP A 78 -2.49 3.51 -17.19
N TRP A 79 -2.18 3.36 -15.91
CA TRP A 79 -0.82 3.19 -15.41
C TRP A 79 -0.31 1.74 -15.39
N LEU A 80 -1.17 0.74 -15.65
CA LEU A 80 -0.83 -0.69 -15.67
C LEU A 80 -1.31 -1.32 -16.98
N THR A 81 -0.43 -1.56 -17.91
CA THR A 81 -0.76 -2.24 -19.16
C THR A 81 -0.77 -3.78 -18.99
N PRO A 82 -1.41 -4.53 -19.90
CA PRO A 82 -1.28 -5.99 -19.92
C PRO A 82 0.17 -6.47 -19.98
N ASP A 83 1.04 -5.78 -20.70
CA ASP A 83 2.47 -6.11 -20.83
C ASP A 83 3.21 -5.87 -19.51
N ASP A 84 2.91 -4.79 -18.79
CA ASP A 84 3.46 -4.53 -17.46
C ASP A 84 3.07 -5.64 -16.49
N LEU A 85 1.80 -6.05 -16.51
CA LEU A 85 1.33 -7.15 -15.67
C LEU A 85 2.02 -8.47 -16.05
N ALA A 86 2.16 -8.78 -17.33
CA ALA A 86 2.84 -9.98 -17.80
C ALA A 86 4.31 -10.00 -17.35
N TYR A 87 4.98 -8.86 -17.42
CA TYR A 87 6.35 -8.71 -16.90
C TYR A 87 6.41 -9.02 -15.39
N LEU A 88 5.53 -8.45 -14.60
CA LEU A 88 5.48 -8.68 -13.16
C LEU A 88 5.19 -10.15 -12.83
N VAL A 89 4.25 -10.78 -13.54
CA VAL A 89 3.96 -12.21 -13.40
C VAL A 89 5.20 -13.03 -13.63
N GLY A 90 5.93 -12.81 -14.75
CA GLY A 90 7.17 -13.52 -15.04
C GLY A 90 8.26 -13.35 -13.98
N GLN A 91 8.36 -12.15 -13.37
CA GLN A 91 9.30 -11.92 -12.26
C GLN A 91 8.91 -12.75 -11.02
N PHE A 92 7.64 -12.78 -10.64
CA PHE A 92 7.18 -13.54 -9.48
C PHE A 92 7.09 -15.04 -9.72
N GLU A 93 6.87 -15.51 -10.94
CA GLU A 93 7.01 -16.93 -11.29
C GLU A 93 8.45 -17.44 -11.05
N ASN A 94 9.44 -16.60 -11.34
CA ASN A 94 10.84 -16.94 -11.11
C ASN A 94 11.28 -16.81 -9.65
N SER A 95 10.82 -15.79 -8.92
CA SER A 95 11.29 -15.49 -7.55
C SER A 95 10.42 -16.09 -6.46
N GLY A 96 9.18 -16.41 -6.76
CA GLY A 96 8.12 -16.66 -5.78
C GLY A 96 7.75 -15.42 -4.97
N LEU A 97 6.74 -15.57 -4.12
CA LEU A 97 6.23 -14.48 -3.27
C LEU A 97 6.81 -14.49 -1.85
N ARG A 98 7.59 -15.51 -1.49
CA ARG A 98 8.15 -15.62 -0.14
C ARG A 98 9.03 -14.43 0.26
N GLY A 99 9.86 -13.95 -0.67
CA GLY A 99 10.74 -12.79 -0.43
C GLY A 99 9.94 -11.53 -0.05
N PRO A 100 9.04 -11.04 -0.90
CA PRO A 100 8.16 -9.91 -0.60
C PRO A 100 7.35 -10.07 0.69
N LEU A 101 6.79 -11.25 0.95
CA LEU A 101 6.01 -11.53 2.16
C LEU A 101 6.86 -11.54 3.44
N ASN A 102 8.13 -11.91 3.34
CA ASN A 102 9.05 -11.86 4.47
C ASN A 102 9.29 -10.43 4.97
N ARG A 103 9.06 -9.40 4.15
CA ARG A 103 9.07 -8.00 4.61
C ARG A 103 8.10 -7.77 5.78
N TYR A 104 6.93 -8.40 5.73
CA TYR A 104 5.95 -8.34 6.82
C TYR A 104 6.35 -9.20 8.01
N ARG A 105 6.94 -10.37 7.77
CA ARG A 105 7.35 -11.34 8.80
C ARG A 105 8.55 -10.86 9.61
N ALA A 106 9.40 -10.04 9.02
CA ALA A 106 10.58 -9.47 9.67
C ALA A 106 10.25 -8.30 10.64
N GLN A 107 9.07 -7.70 10.59
CA GLN A 107 8.72 -6.49 11.35
C GLN A 107 8.98 -6.61 12.86
N ASN A 108 8.73 -7.77 13.46
CA ASN A 108 9.02 -7.97 14.89
C ASN A 108 10.53 -7.98 15.17
N ILE A 109 11.32 -8.55 14.26
CA ILE A 109 12.78 -8.58 14.36
C ILE A 109 13.32 -7.15 14.24
N ASP A 110 12.84 -6.40 13.23
CA ASP A 110 13.20 -5.00 13.00
C ASP A 110 12.90 -4.15 14.24
N TRP A 111 11.73 -4.32 14.84
CA TRP A 111 11.33 -3.60 16.05
C TRP A 111 12.28 -3.83 17.24
N TYR A 112 12.73 -5.09 17.44
CA TYR A 112 13.65 -5.41 18.53
C TYR A 112 15.09 -5.00 18.26
N GLN A 113 15.53 -5.05 17.00
CA GLN A 113 16.91 -4.78 16.62
C GLN A 113 17.18 -3.30 16.29
N LEU A 114 16.15 -2.53 16.00
CA LEU A 114 16.25 -1.14 15.55
C LEU A 114 15.50 -0.18 16.49
N PRO A 115 15.98 0.02 17.74
CA PRO A 115 15.30 0.87 18.73
C PRO A 115 15.12 2.32 18.24
N GLN A 116 15.97 2.78 17.30
CA GLN A 116 15.87 4.10 16.68
C GLN A 116 14.60 4.30 15.84
N LEU A 117 13.87 3.22 15.45
CA LEU A 117 12.60 3.34 14.72
C LEU A 117 11.50 4.05 15.51
N SER A 118 11.66 4.17 16.83
CA SER A 118 10.74 4.95 17.69
C SER A 118 11.06 6.44 17.74
N GLN A 119 12.22 6.86 17.20
CA GLN A 119 12.64 8.25 17.19
C GLN A 119 12.17 8.97 15.93
N PRO A 120 11.85 10.25 15.99
CA PRO A 120 11.57 11.04 14.80
C PRO A 120 12.80 11.12 13.87
N VAL A 121 12.53 11.31 12.58
CA VAL A 121 13.57 11.55 11.56
C VAL A 121 13.98 13.01 11.59
N GLU A 122 15.27 13.28 11.76
CA GLU A 122 15.84 14.63 11.85
C GLU A 122 16.27 15.18 10.48
N GLN A 123 16.53 14.31 9.52
CA GLN A 123 16.96 14.69 8.18
C GLN A 123 15.81 15.41 7.44
N PRO A 124 16.15 16.29 6.46
CA PRO A 124 15.13 16.82 5.56
C PRO A 124 14.29 15.70 4.95
N ALA A 125 12.99 15.79 5.07
CA ALA A 125 12.07 14.76 4.64
C ALA A 125 11.02 15.29 3.68
N CYS A 126 10.61 14.42 2.77
CA CYS A 126 9.51 14.63 1.84
C CYS A 126 8.48 13.50 2.07
N PHE A 127 7.22 13.87 2.22
CA PHE A 127 6.12 12.94 2.34
C PHE A 127 5.11 13.18 1.21
N ILE A 128 4.97 12.20 0.33
CA ILE A 128 4.03 12.22 -0.79
C ILE A 128 3.20 10.94 -0.70
N THR A 129 1.88 11.05 -0.73
CA THR A 129 0.95 9.90 -0.72
C THR A 129 -0.29 10.21 -1.53
N GLY A 130 -0.97 9.15 -1.99
CA GLY A 130 -2.30 9.29 -2.59
C GLY A 130 -3.35 9.60 -1.54
N ALA A 131 -4.27 10.52 -1.84
CA ALA A 131 -5.38 10.85 -0.94
C ALA A 131 -6.32 9.66 -0.73
N LEU A 132 -6.39 8.75 -1.69
CA LEU A 132 -7.19 7.53 -1.66
C LEU A 132 -6.40 6.28 -1.23
N ASP A 133 -5.14 6.42 -0.76
CA ASP A 133 -4.39 5.26 -0.28
C ASP A 133 -5.10 4.60 0.92
N PRO A 134 -5.56 3.34 0.80
CA PRO A 134 -6.28 2.65 1.88
C PRO A 134 -5.42 2.40 3.12
N VAL A 135 -4.09 2.44 2.99
CA VAL A 135 -3.16 2.34 4.13
C VAL A 135 -3.32 3.54 5.06
N ASN A 136 -3.62 4.72 4.52
CA ASN A 136 -3.87 5.92 5.32
C ASN A 136 -5.09 5.76 6.23
N ALA A 137 -6.11 5.01 5.80
CA ALA A 137 -7.33 4.82 6.57
C ALA A 137 -7.09 4.14 7.93
N PHE A 138 -6.19 3.16 7.99
CA PHE A 138 -5.88 2.50 9.26
C PHE A 138 -4.72 3.15 10.03
N LEU A 139 -3.79 3.85 9.37
CA LEU A 139 -2.71 4.57 10.05
C LEU A 139 -3.16 5.91 10.63
N PHE A 140 -3.96 6.66 9.87
CA PHE A 140 -4.31 8.06 10.18
C PHE A 140 -5.83 8.29 10.31
N ARG A 141 -6.66 7.25 10.12
CA ARG A 141 -8.13 7.31 10.07
C ARG A 141 -8.68 8.13 8.89
N GLY A 142 -7.95 8.15 7.77
CA GLY A 142 -8.22 8.88 6.54
C GLY A 142 -6.94 9.45 5.96
N ALA A 143 -7.04 10.37 5.02
CA ALA A 143 -5.87 11.05 4.47
C ALA A 143 -5.12 11.78 5.59
N PRO A 144 -3.77 11.63 5.67
CA PRO A 144 -2.99 12.24 6.76
C PRO A 144 -2.94 13.75 6.62
N THR A 145 -2.86 14.43 7.75
CA THR A 145 -2.55 15.86 7.80
C THR A 145 -1.04 16.07 7.98
N ARG A 146 -0.54 17.23 7.51
CA ARG A 146 0.85 17.62 7.72
C ARG A 146 1.24 17.52 9.20
N ALA A 147 0.39 17.99 10.12
CA ALA A 147 0.64 17.97 11.56
C ALA A 147 0.73 16.55 12.15
N GLN A 148 0.08 15.55 11.54
CA GLN A 148 0.25 14.15 11.95
C GLN A 148 1.61 13.60 11.53
N ILE A 149 2.07 13.95 10.33
CA ILE A 149 3.36 13.48 9.78
C ILE A 149 4.54 14.18 10.48
N GLU A 150 4.45 15.46 10.79
CA GLU A 150 5.48 16.23 11.50
C GLU A 150 5.83 15.65 12.90
N LYS A 151 4.96 14.85 13.48
CA LYS A 151 5.29 14.11 14.71
C LYS A 151 6.39 13.07 14.53
N HIS A 152 6.58 12.61 13.30
CA HIS A 152 7.56 11.57 12.95
C HIS A 152 8.74 12.12 12.15
N TYR A 153 8.65 13.35 11.65
CA TYR A 153 9.65 13.99 10.81
C TYR A 153 9.85 15.44 11.29
N HIS A 154 10.87 15.71 12.06
CA HIS A 154 11.11 17.06 12.61
C HIS A 154 11.45 18.09 11.53
N ASN A 155 12.01 17.65 10.42
CA ASN A 155 12.33 18.51 9.28
C ASN A 155 11.53 18.10 8.03
N LEU A 156 10.20 18.16 8.11
CA LEU A 156 9.31 17.87 6.99
C LEU A 156 9.26 19.06 6.02
N VAL A 157 10.13 19.03 5.00
CA VAL A 157 10.27 20.10 4.01
C VAL A 157 9.08 20.11 3.04
N LEU A 158 8.65 18.94 2.55
CA LEU A 158 7.57 18.79 1.62
C LEU A 158 6.53 17.79 2.14
N PHE A 159 5.26 18.17 2.07
CA PHE A 159 4.11 17.30 2.33
C PHE A 159 3.09 17.51 1.24
N GLU A 160 2.69 16.44 0.56
CA GLU A 160 1.72 16.50 -0.53
C GLU A 160 0.78 15.30 -0.52
N LEU A 161 -0.50 15.57 -0.72
CA LEU A 161 -1.54 14.58 -0.99
C LEU A 161 -1.94 14.70 -2.45
N LEU A 162 -1.80 13.61 -3.21
CA LEU A 162 -2.22 13.56 -4.60
C LEU A 162 -3.67 13.10 -4.68
N GLU A 163 -4.54 14.00 -5.13
CA GLU A 163 -5.96 13.73 -5.33
C GLU A 163 -6.17 12.60 -6.34
N ASP A 164 -7.23 11.81 -6.15
CA ASP A 164 -7.60 10.67 -7.00
C ASP A 164 -6.55 9.55 -7.13
N VAL A 165 -5.46 9.62 -6.38
CA VAL A 165 -4.35 8.66 -6.38
C VAL A 165 -4.46 7.72 -5.19
N GLY A 166 -4.22 6.43 -5.41
CA GLY A 166 -4.25 5.39 -4.39
C GLY A 166 -2.86 5.03 -3.86
N HIS A 167 -2.65 3.74 -3.65
CA HIS A 167 -1.44 3.20 -3.02
C HIS A 167 -0.21 3.21 -3.92
N TRP A 168 -0.40 3.08 -5.23
CA TRP A 168 0.70 2.98 -6.20
C TRP A 168 1.11 4.36 -6.70
N THR A 169 1.35 5.27 -5.78
CA THR A 169 1.51 6.72 -6.00
C THR A 169 2.47 7.05 -7.15
N GLN A 170 3.61 6.34 -7.25
CA GLN A 170 4.62 6.58 -8.28
C GLN A 170 4.19 6.08 -9.66
N GLN A 171 3.39 5.02 -9.71
CA GLN A 171 2.87 4.44 -10.94
C GLN A 171 1.61 5.18 -11.42
N GLU A 172 0.73 5.56 -10.49
CA GLU A 172 -0.51 6.25 -10.81
C GLU A 172 -0.27 7.70 -11.24
N ALA A 173 0.70 8.39 -10.63
CA ALA A 173 0.97 9.81 -10.87
C ALA A 173 2.47 10.13 -11.04
N PRO A 174 3.19 9.49 -11.99
CA PRO A 174 4.64 9.62 -12.11
C PRO A 174 5.12 11.05 -12.36
N ALA A 175 4.39 11.83 -13.17
CA ALA A 175 4.77 13.20 -13.48
C ALA A 175 4.67 14.12 -12.25
N ALA A 176 3.61 13.98 -11.44
CA ALA A 176 3.42 14.74 -10.21
C ALA A 176 4.48 14.36 -9.17
N VAL A 177 4.70 13.06 -8.95
CA VAL A 177 5.71 12.57 -8.02
C VAL A 177 7.10 13.04 -8.39
N ASN A 178 7.50 12.92 -9.65
CA ASN A 178 8.81 13.37 -10.12
C ASN A 178 8.99 14.89 -9.94
N THR A 179 7.98 15.68 -10.24
CA THR A 179 8.02 17.14 -10.04
C THR A 179 8.23 17.49 -8.56
N LEU A 180 7.51 16.82 -7.66
CA LEU A 180 7.61 17.04 -6.21
C LEU A 180 8.97 16.59 -5.66
N LEU A 181 9.49 15.46 -6.14
CA LEU A 181 10.82 14.98 -5.75
C LEU A 181 11.94 15.93 -6.20
N LEU A 182 11.88 16.45 -7.44
CA LEU A 182 12.84 17.42 -7.92
C LEU A 182 12.79 18.71 -7.08
N LYS A 183 11.58 19.22 -6.82
CA LYS A 183 11.38 20.38 -5.94
C LYS A 183 11.95 20.16 -4.55
N PHE A 184 11.76 18.99 -3.98
CA PHE A 184 12.34 18.63 -2.68
C PHE A 184 13.88 18.62 -2.74
N LEU A 185 14.48 17.96 -3.73
CA LEU A 185 15.93 17.89 -3.89
C LEU A 185 16.55 19.26 -4.08
N GLU A 186 15.95 20.14 -4.87
CA GLU A 186 16.37 21.54 -5.02
C GLU A 186 16.34 22.28 -3.68
N SER A 187 15.27 22.09 -2.89
CA SER A 187 15.09 22.78 -1.59
C SER A 187 16.13 22.39 -0.53
N VAL A 188 16.68 21.17 -0.62
CA VAL A 188 17.72 20.67 0.30
C VAL A 188 19.14 20.82 -0.25
N GLY A 189 19.30 21.51 -1.38
CA GLY A 189 20.60 21.79 -1.99
C GLY A 189 21.28 20.57 -2.63
N ALA A 190 20.54 19.54 -2.95
CA ALA A 190 21.06 18.42 -3.75
C ALA A 190 21.34 18.90 -5.18
N LYS A 191 22.60 18.77 -5.62
CA LYS A 191 23.04 19.11 -6.98
C LYS A 191 23.15 17.86 -7.83
#